data_4bd312cc60c1d7f51e48aaf1ded13283
#
_entry.id   4bd312cc60c1d7f51e48aaf1ded13283
#
_cell.length_a   1.000
_cell.length_b   1.000
_cell.length_c   1.000
_cell.angle_alpha   90.00
_cell.angle_beta   90.00
_cell.angle_gamma   90.00
#
_symmetry.space_group_name_H-M   'P 1'
#
loop_
_entity.id
_entity.type
_entity.pdbx_description
1 polymer ?
#
loop_
_entity_poly.entity_id
_entity_poly.type
_entity_poly.pdbx_seq_one_letter_code
_entity_poly.pdbx_strand_id
1 'polypeptide(L)'
;MCRNIRCLHNFDPATTDEEVREAALQFVRKVSGSTHPSRANTPAFEQAIDEIAAATRRMLDQLVTSAPPKNREAEAVKGRARHEKRMEREVRIRTADA
;
A
#
# COMPACT_ATOMS: atom_id res chain seq x y z
N MET A 1 -10.07 2.35 -4.25
CA MET A 1 -8.61 2.23 -4.09
C MET A 1 -8.28 1.24 -2.98
N CYS A 2 -7.26 0.42 -3.18
CA CYS A 2 -6.87 -0.58 -2.18
C CYS A 2 -6.20 0.10 -0.97
N ARG A 3 -6.73 -0.17 0.25
CA ARG A 3 -6.21 0.43 1.48
C ARG A 3 -4.89 -0.19 1.94
N ASN A 4 -4.56 -1.39 1.43
CA ASN A 4 -3.37 -2.12 1.84
C ASN A 4 -2.14 -1.78 1.03
N ILE A 5 -2.31 -1.08 -0.08
CA ILE A 5 -1.20 -0.65 -0.94
C ILE A 5 -1.08 0.87 -0.83
N ARG A 6 0.04 1.32 -0.31
CA ARG A 6 0.32 2.74 -0.09
C ARG A 6 1.20 3.29 -1.17
N CYS A 7 1.18 4.61 -1.33
CA CYS A 7 2.17 5.30 -2.16
C CYS A 7 3.56 5.09 -1.55
N LEU A 8 4.53 4.72 -2.37
CA LEU A 8 5.90 4.46 -1.94
C LEU A 8 6.91 5.42 -2.57
N HIS A 9 6.45 6.28 -3.49
CA HIS A 9 7.33 7.17 -4.23
C HIS A 9 7.67 8.42 -3.42
N ASN A 10 8.92 8.83 -3.50
CA ASN A 10 9.40 10.12 -3.01
C ASN A 10 9.23 10.31 -1.49
N PHE A 11 9.70 9.33 -0.72
CA PHE A 11 9.73 9.41 0.74
C PHE A 11 11.15 9.60 1.27
N ASP A 12 11.24 10.25 2.40
CA ASP A 12 12.47 10.36 3.17
C ASP A 12 12.16 9.89 4.61
N PRO A 13 12.79 8.83 5.11
CA PRO A 13 13.76 7.96 4.43
C PRO A 13 13.17 7.21 3.22
N ALA A 14 14.04 6.83 2.30
CA ALA A 14 13.63 6.17 1.06
C ALA A 14 12.89 4.85 1.33
N THR A 15 12.02 4.48 0.38
CA THR A 15 11.29 3.22 0.43
C THR A 15 12.25 2.03 0.40
N THR A 16 12.02 1.07 1.29
CA THR A 16 12.81 -0.14 1.38
C THR A 16 12.30 -1.22 0.41
N ASP A 17 13.16 -2.19 0.11
CA ASP A 17 12.77 -3.34 -0.70
C ASP A 17 11.67 -4.15 -0.03
N GLU A 18 11.66 -4.22 1.29
CA GLU A 18 10.62 -4.90 2.06
C GLU A 18 9.25 -4.25 1.86
N GLU A 19 9.20 -2.92 1.82
CA GLU A 19 7.95 -2.19 1.57
C GLU A 19 7.44 -2.46 0.16
N VAL A 20 8.33 -2.51 -0.83
CA VAL A 20 7.97 -2.84 -2.21
C VAL A 20 7.44 -4.26 -2.30
N ARG A 21 8.10 -5.23 -1.64
CA ARG A 21 7.67 -6.61 -1.62
C ARG A 21 6.31 -6.78 -0.94
N GLU A 22 6.08 -6.06 0.15
CA GLU A 22 4.79 -6.09 0.85
C GLU A 22 3.65 -5.59 -0.05
N ALA A 23 3.88 -4.53 -0.81
CA ALA A 23 2.91 -4.03 -1.79
C ALA A 23 2.61 -5.07 -2.86
N ALA A 24 3.64 -5.75 -3.37
CA ALA A 24 3.50 -6.82 -4.35
C ALA A 24 2.69 -7.99 -3.79
N LEU A 25 2.96 -8.38 -2.56
CA LEU A 25 2.23 -9.44 -1.86
C LEU A 25 0.74 -9.10 -1.75
N GLN A 26 0.42 -7.87 -1.34
CA GLN A 26 -0.97 -7.45 -1.20
C GLN A 26 -1.68 -7.43 -2.55
N PHE A 27 -1.01 -7.00 -3.60
CA PHE A 27 -1.55 -7.05 -4.96
C PHE A 27 -1.91 -8.48 -5.36
N VAL A 28 -0.99 -9.42 -5.16
CA VAL A 28 -1.19 -10.82 -5.52
C VAL A 28 -2.34 -11.43 -4.72
N ARG A 29 -2.42 -11.16 -3.43
CA ARG A 29 -3.53 -11.61 -2.57
C ARG A 29 -4.88 -11.08 -3.07
N LYS A 30 -4.94 -9.81 -3.41
CA LYS A 30 -6.17 -9.17 -3.90
C LYS A 30 -6.62 -9.77 -5.23
N VAL A 31 -5.71 -9.86 -6.18
CA VAL A 31 -6.03 -10.33 -7.54
C VAL A 31 -6.37 -11.81 -7.55
N SER A 32 -5.67 -12.62 -6.77
CA SER A 32 -5.92 -14.06 -6.71
C SER A 32 -7.11 -14.43 -5.82
N GLY A 33 -7.51 -13.53 -4.93
CA GLY A 33 -8.55 -13.82 -3.94
C GLY A 33 -8.09 -14.77 -2.83
N SER A 34 -6.76 -15.02 -2.73
CA SER A 34 -6.19 -15.96 -1.77
C SER A 34 -5.20 -15.26 -0.85
N THR A 35 -5.43 -15.37 0.46
CA THR A 35 -4.51 -14.83 1.46
C THR A 35 -3.30 -15.73 1.64
N HIS A 36 -3.52 -17.04 1.60
CA HIS A 36 -2.47 -18.06 1.71
C HIS A 36 -2.64 -19.07 0.59
N PRO A 37 -1.67 -19.18 -0.32
CA PRO A 37 -1.79 -20.14 -1.43
C PRO A 37 -1.70 -21.58 -0.93
N SER A 38 -2.35 -22.50 -1.65
CA SER A 38 -2.15 -23.92 -1.43
C SER A 38 -0.70 -24.28 -1.77
N ARG A 39 -0.26 -25.46 -1.32
CA ARG A 39 1.08 -25.95 -1.64
C ARG A 39 1.33 -25.97 -3.15
N ALA A 40 0.34 -26.41 -3.92
CA ALA A 40 0.44 -26.49 -5.37
C ALA A 40 0.61 -25.11 -6.03
N ASN A 41 0.03 -24.07 -5.44
CA ASN A 41 0.04 -22.72 -6.00
C ASN A 41 1.15 -21.81 -5.43
N THR A 42 1.86 -22.26 -4.42
CA THR A 42 2.92 -21.46 -3.77
C THR A 42 4.00 -21.01 -4.77
N PRO A 43 4.54 -21.88 -5.65
CA PRO A 43 5.58 -21.44 -6.59
C PRO A 43 5.11 -20.30 -7.51
N ALA A 44 3.91 -20.43 -8.08
CA ALA A 44 3.35 -19.38 -8.96
C ALA A 44 3.10 -18.09 -8.19
N PHE A 45 2.64 -18.19 -6.96
CA PHE A 45 2.36 -17.05 -6.08
C PHE A 45 3.65 -16.29 -5.77
N GLU A 46 4.69 -17.00 -5.36
CA GLU A 46 5.99 -16.42 -5.02
C GLU A 46 6.69 -15.81 -6.24
N GLN A 47 6.61 -16.49 -7.39
CA GLN A 47 7.17 -15.95 -8.62
C GLN A 47 6.51 -14.63 -9.01
N ALA A 48 5.19 -14.55 -8.91
CA ALA A 48 4.46 -13.31 -9.20
C ALA A 48 4.89 -12.18 -8.25
N ILE A 49 5.03 -12.46 -6.96
CA ILE A 49 5.49 -11.48 -5.98
C ILE A 49 6.88 -10.96 -6.36
N ASP A 50 7.80 -11.86 -6.69
CA ASP A 50 9.18 -11.49 -7.05
C ASP A 50 9.21 -10.62 -8.30
N GLU A 51 8.44 -10.97 -9.33
CA GLU A 51 8.39 -10.23 -10.60
C GLU A 51 7.76 -8.86 -10.41
N ILE A 52 6.66 -8.78 -9.68
CA ILE A 52 5.96 -7.51 -9.42
C ILE A 52 6.83 -6.59 -8.56
N ALA A 53 7.48 -7.14 -7.54
CA ALA A 53 8.38 -6.37 -6.69
C ALA A 53 9.56 -5.82 -7.49
N ALA A 54 10.16 -6.62 -8.35
CA ALA A 54 11.28 -6.20 -9.19
C ALA A 54 10.88 -5.10 -10.18
N ALA A 55 9.73 -5.26 -10.84
CA ALA A 55 9.21 -4.26 -11.77
C ALA A 55 8.88 -2.94 -11.06
N THR A 56 8.27 -3.04 -9.88
CA THR A 56 7.92 -1.88 -9.05
C THR A 56 9.18 -1.14 -8.60
N ARG A 57 10.22 -1.86 -8.16
CA ARG A 57 11.49 -1.27 -7.74
C ARG A 57 12.12 -0.49 -8.90
N ARG A 58 12.16 -1.10 -10.08
CA ARG A 58 12.71 -0.43 -11.26
C ARG A 58 11.94 0.84 -11.61
N MET A 59 10.61 0.77 -11.57
CA MET A 59 9.77 1.94 -11.84
C MET A 59 10.06 3.07 -10.84
N LEU A 60 10.06 2.76 -9.55
CA LEU A 60 10.30 3.77 -8.51
C LEU A 60 11.67 4.44 -8.66
N ASP A 61 12.68 3.66 -9.03
CA ASP A 61 14.04 4.18 -9.24
C ASP A 61 14.16 5.07 -10.47
N GLN A 62 13.25 4.91 -11.43
CA GLN A 62 13.26 5.67 -12.69
C GLN A 62 12.35 6.89 -12.68
N LEU A 63 11.44 6.99 -11.73
CA LEU A 63 10.55 8.14 -11.61
C LEU A 63 11.34 9.39 -11.23
N VAL A 64 11.02 10.48 -11.91
CA VAL A 64 11.66 11.78 -11.69
C VAL A 64 10.63 12.76 -11.17
N THR A 65 10.99 13.52 -10.14
CA THR A 65 10.12 14.54 -9.58
C THR A 65 10.94 15.72 -9.07
N SER A 66 10.36 16.92 -9.16
CA SER A 66 10.91 18.12 -8.53
C SER A 66 10.27 18.40 -7.18
N ALA A 67 9.26 17.63 -6.78
CA ALA A 67 8.61 17.78 -5.50
C ALA A 67 9.55 17.38 -4.35
N PRO A 68 9.49 18.06 -3.18
CA PRO A 68 10.29 17.67 -2.04
C PRO A 68 9.87 16.29 -1.52
N PRO A 69 10.79 15.51 -0.95
CA PRO A 69 10.45 14.21 -0.37
C PRO A 69 9.41 14.34 0.73
N LYS A 70 8.50 13.38 0.78
CA LYS A 70 7.45 13.31 1.80
C LYS A 70 8.04 12.78 3.10
N ASN A 71 7.65 13.36 4.22
CA ASN A 71 7.99 12.84 5.52
C ASN A 71 7.01 11.73 5.90
N ARG A 72 7.53 10.54 6.23
CA ARG A 72 6.71 9.38 6.55
C ARG A 72 5.80 9.62 7.75
N GLU A 73 6.33 10.25 8.78
CA GLU A 73 5.58 10.55 10.00
C GLU A 73 4.46 11.55 9.72
N ALA A 74 4.75 12.62 8.97
CA ALA A 74 3.75 13.61 8.59
C ALA A 74 2.62 12.99 7.76
N GLU A 75 2.96 12.09 6.82
CA GLU A 75 1.95 11.39 6.01
C GLU A 75 1.11 10.45 6.85
N ALA A 76 1.70 9.78 7.84
CA ALA A 76 0.96 8.91 8.77
C ALA A 76 -0.01 9.73 9.63
N VAL A 77 0.39 10.91 10.09
CA VAL A 77 -0.48 11.83 10.84
C VAL A 77 -1.65 12.27 9.98
N LYS A 78 -1.41 12.67 8.74
CA LYS A 78 -2.47 13.03 7.79
C LYS A 78 -3.44 11.88 7.56
N GLY A 79 -2.91 10.67 7.43
CA GLY A 79 -3.74 9.47 7.24
C GLY A 79 -4.64 9.21 8.44
N ARG A 80 -4.12 9.33 9.67
CA ARG A 80 -4.90 9.18 10.88
C ARG A 80 -5.98 10.25 10.99
N ALA A 81 -5.64 11.50 10.68
CA ALA A 81 -6.60 12.60 10.73
C ALA A 81 -7.76 12.39 9.75
N ARG A 82 -7.46 11.91 8.52
CA ARG A 82 -8.50 11.57 7.54
C ARG A 82 -9.41 10.45 8.04
N HIS A 83 -8.81 9.44 8.67
CA HIS A 83 -9.57 8.32 9.24
C HIS A 83 -10.51 8.76 10.35
N GLU A 84 -10.01 9.59 11.28
CA GLU A 84 -10.81 10.14 12.37
C GLU A 84 -11.99 10.96 11.85
N LYS A 85 -11.76 11.82 10.87
CA LYS A 85 -12.84 12.61 10.26
C LYS A 85 -13.90 11.73 9.62
N ARG A 86 -13.47 10.63 8.98
CA ARG A 86 -14.40 9.67 8.38
C ARG A 86 -15.24 8.99 9.44
N MET A 87 -14.62 8.58 10.55
CA MET A 87 -15.33 7.94 11.67
C MET A 87 -16.33 8.89 12.30
N GLU A 88 -15.96 10.14 12.52
CA GLU A 88 -16.86 11.17 13.05
C GLU A 88 -18.07 11.37 12.14
N ARG A 89 -17.85 11.40 10.83
CA ARG A 89 -18.94 11.53 9.86
C ARG A 89 -19.89 10.35 9.93
N GLU A 90 -19.38 9.14 10.02
CA GLU A 90 -20.20 7.94 10.13
C GLU A 90 -21.03 7.94 11.41
N VAL A 91 -20.45 8.36 12.54
CA VAL A 91 -21.16 8.48 13.80
C VAL A 91 -22.28 9.51 13.71
N ARG A 92 -22.04 10.68 13.10
CA ARG A 92 -23.08 11.71 12.90
C ARG A 92 -24.25 11.17 12.07
N ILE A 93 -23.96 10.44 11.01
CA ILE A 93 -24.99 9.87 10.14
C ILE A 93 -25.84 8.89 10.92
N ARG A 94 -25.24 7.99 11.71
CA ARG A 94 -25.96 7.04 12.55
C ARG A 94 -26.83 7.73 13.59
N THR A 95 -26.30 8.77 14.22
CA THR A 95 -27.02 9.54 15.22
C THR A 95 -28.21 10.28 14.63
N ALA A 96 -28.06 10.84 13.42
CA ALA A 96 -29.13 11.53 12.71
C ALA A 96 -30.28 10.60 12.32
N ASP A 97 -29.98 9.33 12.06
CA ASP A 97 -30.98 8.33 11.68
C ASP A 97 -31.70 7.69 12.87
N ALA A 98 -31.23 7.95 14.08
CA ALA A 98 -31.79 7.35 15.31
C ALA A 98 -33.07 8.03 15.77
#